data_a685aad3fb35334302131ba1d2c2b8d1
#
_entry.id   a685aad3fb35334302131ba1d2c2b8d1
#
_cell.length_a   1.000
_cell.length_b   1.000
_cell.length_c   1.000
_cell.angle_alpha   90.00
_cell.angle_beta   90.00
_cell.angle_gamma   90.00
#
_symmetry.space_group_name_H-M   'P 1'
#
loop_
_entity.id
_entity.type
_entity.pdbx_description
1 polymer ?
#
loop_
_entity_poly.entity_id
_entity_poly.type
_entity_poly.pdbx_seq_one_letter_code
_entity_poly.pdbx_strand_id
1 'polypeptide(L)'
;PEMSFNERLEGLANGRFDVIAYGILATSELKDSLLLTSPIVLNRQVLVQRKTDSPDDSLFIKSQLDLAGKTLNVVEGSPSILRIRNLGNEIGDTIYIKEVEKYGSEQLIALVAHGDIDYAVCEESIARASYRHQPTVCRR
;
A
#
# COMPACT_ATOMS: atom_id res chain seq x y z
N PRO A 1 -5.55 -19.27 -14.92
CA PRO A 1 -4.73 -18.24 -15.52
C PRO A 1 -4.62 -17.02 -14.63
N GLU A 2 -3.45 -16.47 -14.56
CA GLU A 2 -3.22 -15.25 -13.82
C GLU A 2 -3.72 -14.06 -14.63
N MET A 3 -4.67 -13.32 -14.08
CA MET A 3 -5.19 -12.10 -14.65
C MET A 3 -4.86 -10.92 -13.74
N SER A 4 -4.59 -9.77 -14.32
CA SER A 4 -4.45 -8.53 -13.56
C SER A 4 -5.78 -8.13 -12.91
N PHE A 5 -5.72 -7.25 -11.91
CA PHE A 5 -6.93 -6.76 -11.25
C PHE A 5 -7.87 -6.03 -12.23
N ASN A 6 -7.31 -5.22 -13.13
CA ASN A 6 -8.10 -4.50 -14.14
C ASN A 6 -8.78 -5.44 -15.11
N GLU A 7 -8.10 -6.49 -15.58
CA GLU A 7 -8.70 -7.52 -16.43
C GLU A 7 -9.86 -8.26 -15.74
N ARG A 8 -9.75 -8.46 -14.44
CA ARG A 8 -10.82 -9.05 -13.63
C ARG A 8 -12.03 -8.14 -13.56
N LEU A 9 -11.83 -6.84 -13.35
CA LEU A 9 -12.92 -5.87 -13.32
C LEU A 9 -13.61 -5.75 -14.68
N GLU A 10 -12.85 -5.69 -15.76
CA GLU A 10 -13.39 -5.65 -17.11
C GLU A 10 -14.21 -6.92 -17.44
N GLY A 11 -13.69 -8.09 -17.07
CA GLY A 11 -14.40 -9.35 -17.27
C GLY A 11 -15.72 -9.41 -16.51
N LEU A 12 -15.77 -8.89 -15.30
CA LEU A 12 -17.01 -8.79 -14.53
C LEU A 12 -18.01 -7.82 -15.17
N ALA A 13 -17.55 -6.64 -15.58
CA ALA A 13 -18.38 -5.63 -16.23
C ALA A 13 -18.94 -6.10 -17.56
N ASN A 14 -18.16 -6.88 -18.33
CA ASN A 14 -18.56 -7.41 -19.65
C ASN A 14 -19.37 -8.71 -19.59
N GLY A 15 -19.66 -9.22 -18.38
CA GLY A 15 -20.40 -10.46 -18.22
C GLY A 15 -19.61 -11.72 -18.56
N ARG A 16 -18.30 -11.63 -18.70
CA ARG A 16 -17.42 -12.77 -18.94
C ARG A 16 -17.41 -13.75 -17.76
N PHE A 17 -17.59 -13.23 -16.55
CA PHE A 17 -17.83 -14.01 -15.33
C PHE A 17 -18.71 -13.20 -14.37
N ASP A 18 -19.32 -13.88 -13.42
CA ASP A 18 -20.33 -13.28 -12.53
C ASP A 18 -19.79 -12.90 -11.17
N VAL A 19 -18.68 -13.51 -10.74
CA VAL A 19 -18.08 -13.33 -9.40
C VAL A 19 -16.57 -13.28 -9.51
N ILE A 20 -15.96 -12.38 -8.74
CA ILE A 20 -14.52 -12.33 -8.53
C ILE A 20 -14.21 -12.83 -7.11
N ALA A 21 -13.45 -13.91 -6.99
CA ALA A 21 -12.92 -14.40 -5.73
C ALA A 21 -11.47 -13.92 -5.57
N TYR A 22 -11.30 -12.73 -5.06
CA TYR A 22 -10.01 -12.08 -4.90
C TYR A 22 -10.02 -11.14 -3.69
N GLY A 23 -8.89 -10.99 -3.03
CA GLY A 23 -8.74 -10.06 -1.92
C GLY A 23 -8.80 -8.61 -2.39
N ILE A 24 -9.99 -8.02 -2.42
CA ILE A 24 -10.22 -6.65 -2.84
C ILE A 24 -10.40 -5.76 -1.63
N LEU A 25 -9.68 -4.64 -1.61
CA LEU A 25 -9.91 -3.60 -0.62
C LEU A 25 -11.20 -2.84 -0.96
N ALA A 26 -12.14 -2.80 0.00
CA ALA A 26 -13.43 -2.14 -0.20
C ALA A 26 -13.29 -0.62 -0.14
N THR A 27 -13.00 0.01 -1.27
CA THR A 27 -12.95 1.47 -1.42
C THR A 27 -14.32 2.03 -1.81
N SER A 28 -14.54 3.32 -1.60
CA SER A 28 -15.78 3.98 -2.03
C SER A 28 -16.01 3.85 -3.52
N GLU A 29 -14.98 4.00 -4.35
CA GLU A 29 -15.06 3.87 -5.80
C GLU A 29 -15.55 2.47 -6.23
N LEU A 30 -15.03 1.43 -5.61
CA LEU A 30 -15.43 0.07 -5.90
C LEU A 30 -16.84 -0.25 -5.40
N LYS A 31 -17.25 0.33 -4.27
CA LYS A 31 -18.62 0.17 -3.76
C LYS A 31 -19.68 0.78 -4.67
N ASP A 32 -19.33 1.86 -5.38
CA ASP A 32 -20.24 2.52 -6.31
C ASP A 32 -20.47 1.70 -7.59
N SER A 33 -19.49 0.91 -8.01
CA SER A 33 -19.54 0.15 -9.27
C SER A 33 -19.73 -1.35 -9.08
N LEU A 34 -19.51 -1.89 -7.89
CA LEU A 34 -19.55 -3.33 -7.60
C LEU A 34 -20.37 -3.62 -6.35
N LEU A 35 -21.05 -4.76 -6.39
CA LEU A 35 -21.65 -5.33 -5.18
C LEU A 35 -20.57 -6.14 -4.45
N LEU A 36 -20.19 -5.68 -3.26
CA LEU A 36 -19.19 -6.34 -2.43
C LEU A 36 -19.86 -7.20 -1.36
N THR A 37 -19.25 -8.34 -1.08
CA THR A 37 -19.68 -9.19 0.05
C THR A 37 -19.32 -8.51 1.38
N SER A 38 -19.79 -9.08 2.49
CA SER A 38 -19.28 -8.68 3.81
C SER A 38 -17.77 -8.92 3.87
N PRO A 39 -17.02 -8.07 4.61
CA PRO A 39 -15.57 -8.24 4.72
C PRO A 39 -15.19 -9.63 5.24
N ILE A 40 -14.34 -10.34 4.50
CA ILE A 40 -13.81 -11.64 4.90
C ILE A 40 -12.57 -11.44 5.78
N VAL A 41 -11.75 -10.46 5.42
CA VAL A 41 -10.54 -10.11 6.15
C VAL A 41 -10.48 -8.59 6.28
N LEU A 42 -10.19 -8.10 7.47
CA LEU A 42 -9.88 -6.70 7.71
C LEU A 42 -8.38 -6.50 7.52
N ASN A 43 -8.01 -5.64 6.58
CA ASN A 43 -6.62 -5.34 6.29
C ASN A 43 -6.37 -3.84 6.40
N ARG A 44 -5.17 -3.48 6.85
CA ARG A 44 -4.75 -2.09 7.01
C ARG A 44 -3.59 -1.78 6.09
N GLN A 45 -3.50 -0.53 5.69
CA GLN A 45 -2.31 -0.01 5.02
C GLN A 45 -1.31 0.45 6.08
N VAL A 46 -0.07 0.08 5.91
CA VAL A 46 1.01 0.44 6.84
C VAL A 46 2.19 1.02 6.09
N LEU A 47 2.89 1.92 6.75
CA LEU A 47 4.17 2.44 6.28
C LEU A 47 5.28 1.47 6.68
N VAL A 48 6.13 1.14 5.73
CA VAL A 48 7.33 0.34 5.93
C VAL A 48 8.54 1.25 5.82
N GLN A 49 9.38 1.25 6.85
CA GLN A 49 10.62 2.03 6.91
C GLN A 49 11.69 1.24 7.66
N ARG A 50 12.97 1.62 7.47
CA ARG A 50 14.06 0.97 8.20
C ARG A 50 14.01 1.32 9.69
N LYS A 51 14.40 0.38 10.53
CA LYS A 51 14.61 0.63 11.95
C LYS A 51 15.76 1.62 12.13
N THR A 52 15.66 2.43 13.16
CA THR A 52 16.73 3.33 13.56
C THR A 52 17.00 3.20 15.05
N ASP A 53 18.27 3.28 15.41
CA ASP A 53 18.70 3.33 16.81
C ASP A 53 18.83 4.79 17.29
N SER A 54 18.72 5.76 16.39
CA SER A 54 18.79 7.19 16.70
C SER A 54 17.39 7.78 16.85
N PRO A 55 17.04 8.30 18.03
CA PRO A 55 15.75 8.96 18.22
C PRO A 55 15.61 10.28 17.44
N ASP A 56 16.71 10.85 17.00
CA ASP A 56 16.77 12.13 16.29
C ASP A 56 16.90 11.97 14.77
N ASP A 57 16.73 10.74 14.23
CA ASP A 57 16.78 10.51 12.80
C ASP A 57 15.61 11.21 12.10
N SER A 58 15.95 12.25 11.31
CA SER A 58 14.95 13.05 10.58
C SER A 58 14.22 12.28 9.49
N LEU A 59 14.77 11.17 9.03
CA LEU A 59 14.13 10.31 8.04
C LEU A 59 13.12 9.35 8.67
N PHE A 60 13.20 9.13 9.98
CA PHE A 60 12.29 8.20 10.66
C PHE A 60 10.95 8.85 10.94
N ILE A 61 9.88 8.24 10.43
CA ILE A 61 8.51 8.71 10.59
C ILE A 61 7.94 8.20 11.91
N LYS A 62 7.60 9.13 12.82
CA LYS A 62 7.00 8.83 14.12
C LYS A 62 5.51 9.08 14.15
N SER A 63 5.04 10.06 13.37
CA SER A 63 3.62 10.43 13.30
C SER A 63 3.22 10.73 11.86
N GLN A 64 1.92 10.85 11.61
CA GLN A 64 1.39 11.20 10.29
C GLN A 64 1.89 12.56 9.79
N LEU A 65 2.12 13.51 10.70
CA LEU A 65 2.63 14.84 10.35
C LEU A 65 4.05 14.80 9.77
N ASP A 66 4.84 13.82 10.14
CA ASP A 66 6.21 13.65 9.62
C ASP A 66 6.23 13.22 8.13
N LEU A 67 5.10 12.79 7.59
CA LEU A 67 4.96 12.43 6.19
C LEU A 67 4.98 13.64 5.24
N ALA A 68 4.77 14.85 5.76
CA ALA A 68 4.80 16.06 4.96
C ALA A 68 6.12 16.22 4.19
N GLY A 69 6.03 16.36 2.87
CA GLY A 69 7.19 16.48 1.98
C GLY A 69 7.96 15.18 1.72
N LYS A 70 7.50 14.05 2.24
CA LYS A 70 8.13 12.75 2.00
C LYS A 70 7.58 12.09 0.75
N THR A 71 8.37 11.22 0.14
CA THR A 71 7.97 10.41 -1.02
C THR A 71 7.68 8.98 -0.59
N LEU A 72 6.45 8.54 -0.78
CA LEU A 72 6.01 7.19 -0.45
C LEU A 72 5.94 6.34 -1.72
N ASN A 73 6.62 5.20 -1.69
CA ASN A 73 6.63 4.26 -2.82
C ASN A 73 5.49 3.26 -2.66
N VAL A 74 4.71 3.09 -3.70
CA VAL A 74 3.57 2.16 -3.74
C VAL A 74 3.61 1.35 -5.02
N VAL A 75 2.98 0.19 -5.01
CA VAL A 75 2.77 -0.60 -6.23
C VAL A 75 1.82 0.17 -7.15
N GLU A 76 2.09 0.16 -8.44
CA GLU A 76 1.25 0.80 -9.44
C GLU A 76 -0.22 0.37 -9.30
N GLY A 77 -1.12 1.34 -9.33
CA GLY A 77 -2.54 1.09 -9.20
C GLY A 77 -3.01 0.66 -7.81
N SER A 78 -2.15 0.79 -6.80
CA SER A 78 -2.48 0.40 -5.43
C SER A 78 -3.62 1.24 -4.84
N PRO A 79 -4.56 0.62 -4.11
CA PRO A 79 -5.59 1.36 -3.35
C PRO A 79 -5.00 2.31 -2.29
N SER A 80 -3.74 2.11 -1.89
CA SER A 80 -3.04 2.99 -0.96
C SER A 80 -2.91 4.43 -1.46
N ILE A 81 -2.91 4.64 -2.78
CA ILE A 81 -2.74 5.96 -3.40
C ILE A 81 -3.82 6.93 -2.94
N LEU A 82 -5.08 6.50 -2.98
CA LEU A 82 -6.20 7.33 -2.53
C LEU A 82 -6.09 7.64 -1.03
N ARG A 83 -5.71 6.65 -0.23
CA ARG A 83 -5.52 6.81 1.21
C ARG A 83 -4.43 7.84 1.52
N ILE A 84 -3.31 7.78 0.80
CA ILE A 84 -2.20 8.73 0.97
C ILE A 84 -2.62 10.14 0.57
N ARG A 85 -3.35 10.29 -0.53
CA ARG A 85 -3.87 11.61 -0.96
C ARG A 85 -4.82 12.21 0.09
N ASN A 86 -5.72 11.40 0.63
CA ASN A 86 -6.64 11.84 1.69
C ASN A 86 -5.87 12.26 2.94
N LEU A 87 -4.84 11.50 3.31
CA LEU A 87 -3.98 11.83 4.44
C LEU A 87 -3.24 13.15 4.23
N GLY A 88 -2.72 13.41 3.03
CA GLY A 88 -2.11 14.68 2.67
C GLY A 88 -3.07 15.86 2.87
N ASN A 89 -4.33 15.70 2.46
CA ASN A 89 -5.36 16.69 2.68
C ASN A 89 -5.67 16.88 4.18
N GLU A 90 -5.71 15.82 4.96
CA GLU A 90 -5.96 15.88 6.40
C GLU A 90 -4.85 16.62 7.16
N ILE A 91 -3.59 16.40 6.82
CA ILE A 91 -2.46 17.07 7.47
C ILE A 91 -2.19 18.48 6.89
N GLY A 92 -2.84 18.85 5.79
CA GLY A 92 -2.67 20.15 5.15
C GLY A 92 -1.34 20.34 4.45
N ASP A 93 -0.68 19.28 4.03
CA ASP A 93 0.61 19.33 3.35
C ASP A 93 0.68 18.28 2.23
N THR A 94 1.72 18.39 1.40
CA THR A 94 1.91 17.50 0.26
C THR A 94 2.67 16.24 0.69
N ILE A 95 2.11 15.07 0.36
CA ILE A 95 2.79 13.79 0.42
C ILE A 95 3.00 13.33 -1.02
N TYR A 96 4.25 13.09 -1.41
CA TYR A 96 4.58 12.64 -2.75
C TYR A 96 4.39 11.14 -2.87
N ILE A 97 3.84 10.70 -3.99
CA ILE A 97 3.59 9.28 -4.28
C ILE A 97 4.42 8.89 -5.49
N LYS A 98 5.21 7.83 -5.36
CA LYS A 98 5.91 7.21 -6.47
C LYS A 98 5.33 5.82 -6.71
N GLU A 99 4.65 5.66 -7.83
CA GLU A 99 4.16 4.36 -8.27
C GLU A 99 5.29 3.56 -8.91
N VAL A 100 5.47 2.33 -8.45
CA VAL A 100 6.53 1.45 -8.93
C VAL A 100 5.91 0.35 -9.77
N GLU A 101 6.26 0.36 -11.05
CA GLU A 101 5.87 -0.67 -12.00
C GLU A 101 6.73 -1.94 -11.81
N LYS A 102 6.20 -3.07 -12.22
CA LYS A 102 6.88 -4.38 -12.26
C LYS A 102 7.23 -5.01 -10.92
N TYR A 103 7.07 -4.31 -9.80
CA TYR A 103 7.35 -4.85 -8.48
C TYR A 103 6.07 -4.98 -7.66
N GLY A 104 5.99 -6.06 -6.89
CA GLY A 104 4.96 -6.22 -5.86
C GLY A 104 5.39 -5.60 -4.53
N SER A 105 4.49 -5.64 -3.55
CA SER A 105 4.76 -5.07 -2.22
C SER A 105 5.97 -5.70 -1.53
N GLU A 106 6.18 -7.00 -1.71
CA GLU A 106 7.33 -7.71 -1.12
C GLU A 106 8.66 -7.19 -1.64
N GLN A 107 8.74 -6.90 -2.94
CA GLN A 107 9.94 -6.33 -3.55
C GLN A 107 10.18 -4.90 -3.06
N LEU A 108 9.12 -4.10 -2.86
CA LEU A 108 9.26 -2.77 -2.27
C LEU A 108 9.82 -2.83 -0.86
N ILE A 109 9.36 -3.77 -0.04
CA ILE A 109 9.88 -3.97 1.32
C ILE A 109 11.36 -4.33 1.28
N ALA A 110 11.77 -5.19 0.35
CA ALA A 110 13.19 -5.53 0.16
C ALA A 110 14.02 -4.30 -0.23
N LEU A 111 13.52 -3.44 -1.11
CA LEU A 111 14.20 -2.19 -1.48
C LEU A 111 14.35 -1.24 -0.29
N VAL A 112 13.35 -1.16 0.58
CA VAL A 112 13.46 -0.39 1.83
C VAL A 112 14.54 -0.97 2.73
N ALA A 113 14.57 -2.28 2.91
CA ALA A 113 15.56 -2.97 3.74
C ALA A 113 17.00 -2.75 3.24
N HIS A 114 17.20 -2.74 1.92
CA HIS A 114 18.51 -2.50 1.29
C HIS A 114 18.92 -1.03 1.24
N GLY A 115 18.00 -0.10 1.50
CA GLY A 115 18.28 1.33 1.47
C GLY A 115 18.12 2.01 0.11
N ASP A 116 17.60 1.30 -0.89
CA ASP A 116 17.36 1.86 -2.23
C ASP A 116 16.21 2.86 -2.23
N ILE A 117 15.21 2.62 -1.37
CA ILE A 117 14.11 3.55 -1.11
C ILE A 117 13.94 3.70 0.41
N ASP A 118 13.36 4.81 0.86
CA ASP A 118 13.21 5.09 2.29
C ASP A 118 11.86 4.62 2.84
N TYR A 119 10.80 4.74 2.06
CA TYR A 119 9.43 4.47 2.51
C TYR A 119 8.65 3.68 1.47
N ALA A 120 7.91 2.70 1.94
CA ALA A 120 6.93 1.98 1.13
C ALA A 120 5.60 1.87 1.89
N VAL A 121 4.50 1.85 1.17
CA VAL A 121 3.17 1.62 1.75
C VAL A 121 2.62 0.34 1.17
N CYS A 122 2.18 -0.55 2.04
CA CYS A 122 1.61 -1.84 1.65
C CYS A 122 0.58 -2.32 2.67
N GLU A 123 -0.03 -3.45 2.39
CA GLU A 123 -0.96 -4.09 3.32
C GLU A 123 -0.23 -4.66 4.53
N GLU A 124 -0.82 -4.53 5.71
CA GLU A 124 -0.24 -4.99 6.97
C GLU A 124 0.10 -6.48 6.94
N SER A 125 -0.74 -7.30 6.33
CA SER A 125 -0.51 -8.75 6.23
C SER A 125 0.78 -9.08 5.48
N ILE A 126 1.05 -8.37 4.39
CA ILE A 126 2.28 -8.52 3.60
C ILE A 126 3.50 -8.03 4.40
N ALA A 127 3.36 -6.88 5.07
CA ALA A 127 4.43 -6.35 5.90
C ALA A 127 4.79 -7.31 7.06
N ARG A 128 3.80 -7.94 7.68
CA ARG A 128 4.02 -8.93 8.73
C ARG A 128 4.76 -10.17 8.23
N ALA A 129 4.35 -10.69 7.08
CA ALA A 129 4.99 -11.85 6.48
C ALA A 129 6.44 -11.55 6.11
N SER A 130 6.70 -10.37 5.54
CA SER A 130 8.03 -9.96 5.11
C SER A 130 8.95 -9.59 6.28
N TYR A 131 8.43 -9.16 7.42
CA TYR A 131 9.22 -8.81 8.61
C TYR A 131 10.11 -9.97 9.08
N ARG A 132 9.65 -11.20 8.94
CA ARG A 132 10.42 -12.39 9.32
C ARG A 132 11.69 -12.55 8.48
N HIS A 133 11.66 -12.09 7.24
CA HIS A 133 12.77 -12.16 6.28
C HIS A 133 13.59 -10.86 6.22
N GLN A 134 13.01 -9.76 6.69
CA GLN A 134 13.62 -8.43 6.64
C GLN A 134 13.52 -7.74 8.02
N PRO A 135 14.26 -8.24 9.04
CA PRO A 135 14.11 -7.75 10.41
C PRO A 135 14.61 -6.31 10.61
N THR A 136 15.35 -5.76 9.64
CA THR A 136 15.81 -4.37 9.66
C THR A 136 14.73 -3.35 9.35
N VAL A 137 13.54 -3.82 8.95
CA VAL A 137 12.40 -2.96 8.58
C VAL A 137 11.39 -2.97 9.71
N CYS A 138 10.81 -1.82 10.02
CA CYS A 138 9.66 -1.71 10.90
C CYS A 138 8.43 -1.24 10.13
N ARG A 139 7.27 -1.54 10.67
CA ARG A 139 5.97 -1.12 10.12
C ARG A 139 5.30 -0.13 11.07
N ARG A 140 4.55 0.76 10.51
CA ARG A 140 3.71 1.70 11.24
C ARG A 140 2.39 1.94 10.53
#